data_9659972096eaf4b10463ade1cc9a2370
#
_entry.id   9659972096eaf4b10463ade1cc9a2370
#
_cell.length_a   1.000
_cell.length_b   1.000
_cell.length_c   1.000
_cell.angle_alpha   90.00
_cell.angle_beta   90.00
_cell.angle_gamma   90.00
#
_symmetry.space_group_name_H-M   'P 1'
#
loop_
_entity.id
_entity.type
_entity.pdbx_description
1 polymer ?
#
loop_
_entity_poly.entity_id
_entity_poly.type
_entity_poly.pdbx_seq_one_letter_code
_entity_poly.pdbx_strand_id
1 'polypeptide(L)' 'YRPKALKTLFRTRGIERLNLLKRDFPLDAEQIARATGIRQGGNGMAAFTTVNGQRIAVILSEEGRERGRRL' A
#
# COMPACT_ATOMS: atom_id res chain seq x y z
N TYR A 1 0.43 -5.98 -9.57
CA TYR A 1 1.11 -4.85 -8.94
C TYR A 1 1.42 -3.77 -9.98
N ARG A 2 0.83 -2.64 -9.81
CA ARG A 2 1.03 -1.52 -10.70
C ARG A 2 1.31 -0.27 -9.87
N PRO A 3 2.56 0.10 -9.72
CA PRO A 3 2.91 1.19 -8.81
C PRO A 3 2.29 2.53 -9.16
N LYS A 4 2.14 2.85 -10.44
CA LYS A 4 1.52 4.10 -10.80
C LYS A 4 0.04 4.13 -10.48
N ALA A 5 -0.64 3.01 -10.66
CA ALA A 5 -2.05 2.91 -10.31
C ALA A 5 -2.23 2.99 -8.81
N LEU A 6 -1.33 2.36 -8.05
CA LEU A 6 -1.39 2.44 -6.60
C LEU A 6 -1.13 3.86 -6.11
N LYS A 7 -0.21 4.55 -6.74
CA LYS A 7 0.07 5.92 -6.36
C LYS A 7 -1.16 6.80 -6.54
N THR A 8 -1.86 6.62 -7.64
CA THR A 8 -3.08 7.37 -7.89
C THR A 8 -4.17 6.99 -6.90
N LEU A 9 -4.31 5.72 -6.62
CA LEU A 9 -5.30 5.24 -5.67
C LEU A 9 -5.05 5.82 -4.29
N PHE A 10 -3.81 5.78 -3.82
CA PHE A 10 -3.49 6.30 -2.50
C PHE A 10 -3.75 7.80 -2.42
N ARG A 11 -3.40 8.52 -3.47
CA ARG A 11 -3.63 9.94 -3.48
C ARG A 11 -5.12 10.26 -3.46
N THR A 12 -5.90 9.54 -4.25
CA THR A 12 -7.33 9.76 -4.34
C THR A 12 -8.02 9.48 -3.01
N ARG A 13 -7.55 8.49 -2.27
CA ARG A 13 -8.15 8.13 -1.00
C ARG A 13 -7.55 8.86 0.19
N GLY A 14 -6.59 9.70 -0.03
CA GLY A 14 -5.95 10.41 1.06
C GLY A 14 -5.08 9.53 1.95
N ILE A 15 -4.60 8.43 1.41
CA ILE A 15 -3.74 7.52 2.16
C ILE A 15 -2.32 8.03 2.05
N GLU A 16 -1.68 8.30 3.19
CA GLU A 16 -0.31 8.79 3.21
C GLU A 16 0.68 7.81 3.78
N ARG A 17 0.23 6.94 4.65
CA ARG A 17 1.10 5.97 5.30
C ARG A 17 0.47 4.61 5.33
N LEU A 18 1.27 3.59 5.17
CA LEU A 18 0.84 2.21 5.29
C LEU A 18 2.00 1.39 5.79
N ASN A 19 1.68 0.38 6.58
CA ASN A 19 2.65 -0.63 6.90
C ASN A 19 2.70 -1.59 5.73
N LEU A 20 3.87 -1.78 5.16
CA LEU A 20 4.02 -2.60 3.97
C LEU A 20 4.52 -3.97 4.35
N LEU A 21 3.70 -4.98 4.08
CA LEU A 21 4.06 -6.37 4.30
C LEU A 21 4.35 -6.99 2.96
N LYS A 22 5.38 -7.81 2.89
CA LYS A 22 5.67 -8.45 1.63
C LYS A 22 6.03 -9.91 1.85
N ARG A 23 5.69 -10.75 0.87
CA ARG A 23 5.98 -12.15 0.93
C ARG A 23 6.18 -12.62 -0.50
N ASP A 24 7.34 -13.19 -0.81
CA ASP A 24 7.65 -13.64 -2.16
C ASP A 24 7.51 -12.49 -3.16
N PHE A 25 8.01 -11.35 -2.80
CA PHE A 25 7.89 -10.18 -3.65
C PHE A 25 9.30 -9.65 -3.95
N PRO A 26 9.60 -9.32 -5.19
CA PRO A 26 10.97 -8.97 -5.59
C PRO A 26 11.49 -7.64 -5.09
N LEU A 27 10.59 -6.74 -4.70
CA LEU A 27 10.99 -5.43 -4.23
C LEU A 27 10.92 -5.39 -2.72
N ASP A 28 11.78 -4.59 -2.09
CA ASP A 28 11.69 -4.44 -0.66
C ASP A 28 10.70 -3.31 -0.33
N ALA A 29 10.38 -3.17 0.95
CA ALA A 29 9.37 -2.21 1.37
C ALA A 29 9.74 -0.78 1.01
N GLU A 30 11.01 -0.45 1.08
CA GLU A 30 11.44 0.90 0.76
C GLU A 30 11.26 1.20 -0.73
N GLN A 31 11.55 0.24 -1.58
CA GLN A 31 11.35 0.41 -3.01
C GLN A 31 9.88 0.56 -3.35
N ILE A 32 9.02 -0.22 -2.69
CA ILE A 32 7.58 -0.11 -2.90
C ILE A 32 7.07 1.25 -2.44
N ALA A 33 7.53 1.70 -1.28
CA ALA A 33 7.10 3.00 -0.75
C ALA A 33 7.49 4.12 -1.70
N ARG A 34 8.71 4.05 -2.22
CA ARG A 34 9.17 5.10 -3.11
C ARG A 34 8.40 5.10 -4.43
N ALA A 35 8.12 3.93 -4.97
CA ALA A 35 7.40 3.82 -6.25
C ALA A 35 5.94 4.25 -6.13
N THR A 36 5.33 4.06 -4.97
CA THR A 36 3.92 4.38 -4.78
C THR A 36 3.71 5.72 -4.09
N GLY A 37 4.79 6.37 -3.66
CA GLY A 37 4.67 7.67 -3.02
C GLY A 37 4.13 7.64 -1.61
N ILE A 38 4.15 6.49 -0.96
CA ILE A 38 3.60 6.35 0.37
C ILE A 38 4.73 6.28 1.39
N ARG A 39 4.44 6.62 2.63
CA ARG A 39 5.40 6.49 3.71
C ARG A 39 5.06 5.24 4.51
N GLN A 40 6.07 4.56 4.99
CA GLN A 40 5.84 3.40 5.81
C GLN A 40 5.44 3.81 7.21
N GLY A 41 4.55 3.06 7.82
CA GLY A 41 4.11 3.29 9.18
C GLY A 41 2.63 3.56 9.26
N GLY A 42 2.19 4.08 10.40
CA GLY A 42 0.79 4.40 10.62
C GLY A 42 -0.02 3.18 11.00
N ASN A 43 -1.33 3.28 10.85
CA ASN A 43 -2.24 2.23 11.24
C ASN A 43 -2.81 1.42 10.07
N GLY A 44 -2.57 1.86 8.87
CA GLY A 44 -3.03 1.13 7.70
C GLY A 44 -2.04 0.06 7.30
N MET A 45 -2.46 -0.85 6.44
CA MET A 45 -1.64 -1.99 6.06
C MET A 45 -1.91 -2.44 4.64
N ALA A 46 -0.86 -2.74 3.92
CA ALA A 46 -0.97 -3.29 2.58
C ALA A 46 -0.03 -4.48 2.47
N ALA A 47 -0.44 -5.51 1.78
CA ALA A 47 0.35 -6.70 1.58
C ALA A 47 0.71 -6.85 0.10
N PHE A 48 1.94 -7.24 -0.16
CA PHE A 48 2.44 -7.45 -1.49
C PHE A 48 2.99 -8.87 -1.59
N THR A 49 2.52 -9.61 -2.56
CA THR A 49 2.89 -11.01 -2.66
C THR A 49 2.85 -11.45 -4.12
N THR A 50 3.34 -12.66 -4.37
CA THR A 50 3.28 -13.26 -5.70
C THR A 50 2.45 -14.52 -5.62
N VAL A 51 1.44 -14.62 -6.49
CA VAL A 51 0.57 -15.79 -6.56
C VAL A 51 0.54 -16.26 -7.99
N ASN A 52 0.90 -17.50 -8.20
CA ASN A 52 0.94 -18.09 -9.55
C ASN A 52 1.76 -17.24 -10.52
N GLY A 53 2.87 -16.73 -10.05
CA GLY A 53 3.74 -15.91 -10.90
C GLY A 53 3.29 -14.48 -11.07
N GLN A 54 2.15 -14.11 -10.51
CA GLN A 54 1.66 -12.75 -10.63
C GLN A 54 1.89 -11.96 -9.35
N ARG A 55 2.35 -10.74 -9.49
CA ARG A 55 2.61 -9.87 -8.35
C ARG A 55 1.33 -9.14 -7.99
N ILE A 56 0.92 -9.26 -6.75
CA ILE A 56 -0.36 -8.77 -6.27
C ILE A 56 -0.16 -7.82 -5.10
N ALA A 57 -0.96 -6.77 -5.07
CA ALA A 57 -0.99 -5.84 -3.94
C ALA A 57 -2.39 -5.82 -3.38
N VAL A 58 -2.52 -5.96 -2.06
CA VAL A 58 -3.82 -5.98 -1.40
C VAL A 58 -3.81 -4.96 -0.28
N ILE A 59 -4.80 -4.11 -0.24
CA ILE A 59 -4.93 -3.14 0.84
C ILE A 59 -5.77 -3.79 1.93
N LEU A 60 -5.12 -4.11 3.05
CA LEU A 60 -5.79 -4.80 4.14
C LEU A 60 -6.53 -3.85 5.06
N SER A 61 -5.98 -2.68 5.30
CA SER A 61 -6.69 -1.65 6.04
C SER A 61 -6.11 -0.31 5.63
N GLU A 62 -6.93 0.72 5.67
CA GLU A 62 -6.53 2.03 5.23
C GLU A 62 -6.44 2.99 6.38
N GLU A 63 -5.47 3.89 6.29
CA GLU A 63 -5.38 4.96 7.21
C GLU A 63 -5.62 6.21 6.39
N GLY A 64 -6.69 6.94 6.65
CA GLY A 64 -7.00 8.10 5.89
C GLY A 64 -8.06 8.92 6.55
N ARG A 65 -8.58 9.90 5.84
CA ARG A 65 -9.51 10.77 6.44
C ARG A 65 -10.78 10.16 6.78
N GLU A 66 -11.22 9.17 6.07
CA GLU A 66 -12.49 8.63 6.34
C GLU A 66 -12.55 7.94 7.67
N ARG A 67 -11.40 7.67 8.29
CA ARG A 67 -11.45 7.09 9.58
C ARG A 67 -12.05 8.01 10.59
N GLY A 68 -11.84 9.26 10.46
CA GLY A 68 -12.38 10.20 11.42
C GLY A 68 -13.84 10.38 11.30
N ARG A 69 -14.45 9.88 10.24
CA ARG A 69 -15.82 10.07 10.12
C ARG A 69 -16.63 9.04 10.68
N ARG A 70 -16.04 7.95 11.10
CA ARG A 70 -16.76 6.90 11.55
C ARG A 70 -17.44 7.13 12.75
N LEU A 71 -17.58 8.05 13.19
CA LEU A 71 -18.16 8.30 14.44
C LEU A 71 -19.61 7.94 14.58
#